data_b3f051261e95369ec2d76a21550040fc
#
_entry.id   b3f051261e95369ec2d76a21550040fc
#
_cell.length_a   1.000
_cell.length_b   1.000
_cell.length_c   1.000
_cell.angle_alpha   90.00
_cell.angle_beta   90.00
_cell.angle_gamma   90.00
#
_symmetry.space_group_name_H-M   'P 1'
#
loop_
_entity.id
_entity.type
_entity.pdbx_description
1 polymer ?
#
loop_
_entity_poly.entity_id
_entity_poly.type
_entity_poly.pdbx_seq_one_letter_code
_entity_poly.pdbx_strand_id
1 'polypeptide(L)'
;PLMKDVLKAMGIRLIEKAGLEADDLIGTLSRKFENRVHSIIITGDRDSYQLVNARTDVYITKTGVSELLKLTEKNFKELIGYEPRQVVDIKALMGDSSDNIPGVAGIGEKTAISLIQQYDNLDNIFAHAAENRPAVQSKLESGREMAYLSQTLARIDTDADISVAVSYTH
;
A
#
# COMPACT_ATOMS: atom_id res chain seq x y z
N PRO A 1 -21.87 6.06 15.09
CA PRO A 1 -22.01 6.88 16.31
C PRO A 1 -21.47 6.11 17.52
N LEU A 2 -22.08 5.01 17.95
CA LEU A 2 -21.75 4.29 19.20
C LEU A 2 -20.26 3.89 19.31
N MET A 3 -19.66 3.35 18.25
CA MET A 3 -18.25 2.95 18.26
C MET A 3 -17.32 4.15 18.51
N LYS A 4 -17.59 5.31 17.89
CA LYS A 4 -16.79 6.52 18.10
C LYS A 4 -16.93 7.03 19.54
N ASP A 5 -18.11 6.92 20.14
CA ASP A 5 -18.35 7.34 21.51
C ASP A 5 -17.62 6.43 22.51
N VAL A 6 -17.60 5.12 22.25
CA VAL A 6 -16.83 4.15 23.05
C VAL A 6 -15.32 4.44 22.96
N LEU A 7 -14.78 4.63 21.74
CA LEU A 7 -13.36 4.94 21.56
C LEU A 7 -12.95 6.22 22.26
N LYS A 8 -13.79 7.27 22.18
CA LYS A 8 -13.57 8.52 22.92
C LYS A 8 -13.59 8.30 24.44
N ALA A 9 -14.55 7.53 24.94
CA ALA A 9 -14.63 7.20 26.37
C ALA A 9 -13.41 6.41 26.86
N MET A 10 -12.79 5.61 25.99
CA MET A 10 -11.53 4.90 26.23
C MET A 10 -10.29 5.80 26.11
N GLY A 11 -10.44 7.09 25.80
CA GLY A 11 -9.31 8.00 25.57
C GLY A 11 -8.58 7.78 24.25
N ILE A 12 -9.15 7.00 23.32
CA ILE A 12 -8.55 6.73 22.01
C ILE A 12 -8.81 7.92 21.10
N ARG A 13 -7.75 8.43 20.50
CA ARG A 13 -7.83 9.58 19.59
C ARG A 13 -8.41 9.16 18.24
N LEU A 14 -9.46 9.85 17.82
CA LEU A 14 -10.06 9.70 16.48
C LEU A 14 -9.58 10.84 15.60
N ILE A 15 -9.17 10.49 14.39
CA ILE A 15 -8.75 11.44 13.36
C ILE A 15 -9.59 11.19 12.11
N GLU A 16 -10.25 12.24 11.66
CA GLU A 16 -11.11 12.23 10.47
C GLU A 16 -10.91 13.54 9.71
N LYS A 17 -10.84 13.47 8.40
CA LYS A 17 -10.84 14.65 7.54
C LYS A 17 -11.69 14.39 6.30
N ALA A 18 -12.67 15.25 6.06
CA ALA A 18 -13.49 15.16 4.86
C ALA A 18 -12.64 15.31 3.60
N GLY A 19 -12.87 14.45 2.60
CA GLY A 19 -12.15 14.44 1.35
C GLY A 19 -10.82 13.66 1.35
N LEU A 20 -10.44 13.04 2.47
CA LEU A 20 -9.31 12.11 2.56
C LEU A 20 -9.78 10.72 2.96
N GLU A 21 -9.11 9.72 2.46
CA GLU A 21 -9.29 8.34 2.87
C GLU A 21 -8.54 8.04 4.18
N ALA A 22 -8.94 6.98 4.88
CA ALA A 22 -8.29 6.60 6.13
C ALA A 22 -6.81 6.26 5.91
N ASP A 23 -6.47 5.64 4.78
CA ASP A 23 -5.11 5.23 4.45
C ASP A 23 -4.20 6.42 4.17
N ASP A 24 -4.71 7.51 3.57
CA ASP A 24 -3.97 8.76 3.41
C ASP A 24 -3.64 9.39 4.77
N LEU A 25 -4.61 9.35 5.70
CA LEU A 25 -4.39 9.84 7.06
C LEU A 25 -3.34 8.99 7.79
N ILE A 26 -3.41 7.66 7.66
CA ILE A 26 -2.44 6.73 8.26
C ILE A 26 -1.06 6.93 7.65
N GLY A 27 -0.96 6.96 6.31
CA GLY A 27 0.28 7.16 5.59
C GLY A 27 0.94 8.50 5.92
N THR A 28 0.15 9.57 5.93
CA THR A 28 0.64 10.92 6.30
C THR A 28 1.12 10.98 7.74
N LEU A 29 0.39 10.37 8.69
CA LEU A 29 0.79 10.34 10.09
C LEU A 29 2.07 9.55 10.30
N SER A 30 2.18 8.35 9.72
CA SER A 30 3.37 7.51 9.87
C SER A 30 4.62 8.23 9.34
N ARG A 31 4.52 8.90 8.18
CA ARG A 31 5.61 9.69 7.60
C ARG A 31 5.96 10.94 8.41
N LYS A 32 4.95 11.68 8.86
CA LYS A 32 5.14 12.93 9.62
C LYS A 32 5.92 12.71 10.93
N PHE A 33 5.76 11.54 11.53
CA PHE A 33 6.38 11.20 12.81
C PHE A 33 7.53 10.19 12.70
N GLU A 34 7.93 9.75 11.51
CA GLU A 34 8.95 8.72 11.30
C GLU A 34 10.30 9.01 12.00
N ASN A 35 10.68 10.29 12.12
CA ASN A 35 11.91 10.69 12.79
C ASN A 35 11.80 10.75 14.33
N ARG A 36 10.61 10.53 14.88
CA ARG A 36 10.33 10.67 16.33
C ARG A 36 9.90 9.38 16.99
N VAL A 37 9.12 8.57 16.27
CA VAL A 37 8.54 7.35 16.81
C VAL A 37 8.69 6.20 15.82
N HIS A 38 8.58 4.97 16.33
CA HIS A 38 8.34 3.79 15.50
C HIS A 38 6.83 3.57 15.42
N SER A 39 6.28 3.56 14.21
CA SER A 39 4.86 3.42 13.98
C SER A 39 4.46 1.95 13.83
N ILE A 40 3.33 1.57 14.40
CA ILE A 40 2.71 0.27 14.19
C ILE A 40 1.30 0.53 13.63
N ILE A 41 1.07 0.12 12.38
CA ILE A 41 -0.23 0.21 11.72
C ILE A 41 -0.93 -1.14 11.90
N ILE A 42 -2.14 -1.14 12.46
CA ILE A 42 -2.96 -2.35 12.59
C ILE A 42 -4.16 -2.17 11.67
N THR A 43 -4.27 -3.04 10.67
CA THR A 43 -5.30 -2.93 9.64
C THR A 43 -5.66 -4.30 9.05
N GLY A 44 -6.81 -4.41 8.39
CA GLY A 44 -7.15 -5.54 7.51
C GLY A 44 -6.77 -5.27 6.06
N ASP A 45 -6.36 -4.04 5.73
CA ASP A 45 -6.11 -3.59 4.37
C ASP A 45 -4.65 -3.79 3.95
N ARG A 46 -4.46 -4.50 2.83
CA ARG A 46 -3.14 -4.78 2.27
C ARG A 46 -2.50 -3.59 1.54
N ASP A 47 -3.25 -2.53 1.30
CA ASP A 47 -2.72 -1.31 0.70
C ASP A 47 -1.67 -0.67 1.59
N SER A 48 -1.85 -0.79 2.90
CA SER A 48 -0.88 -0.39 3.91
C SER A 48 0.49 -1.08 3.80
N TYR A 49 0.61 -2.16 3.01
CA TYR A 49 1.91 -2.81 2.75
C TYR A 49 2.95 -1.85 2.18
N GLN A 50 2.53 -0.88 1.37
CA GLN A 50 3.39 0.14 0.80
C GLN A 50 4.00 1.10 1.84
N LEU A 51 3.45 1.12 3.06
CA LEU A 51 3.91 1.98 4.15
C LEU A 51 5.00 1.34 5.02
N VAL A 52 5.27 0.03 4.83
CA VAL A 52 6.32 -0.68 5.59
C VAL A 52 7.69 -0.11 5.26
N ASN A 53 8.42 0.29 6.28
CA ASN A 53 9.81 0.78 6.18
C ASN A 53 10.56 0.58 7.51
N ALA A 54 11.78 1.10 7.63
CA ALA A 54 12.61 0.99 8.84
C ALA A 54 11.98 1.57 10.12
N ARG A 55 10.92 2.38 10.00
CA ARG A 55 10.25 3.10 11.11
C ARG A 55 8.75 2.81 11.19
N THR A 56 8.23 1.99 10.29
CA THR A 56 6.80 1.65 10.23
C THR A 56 6.62 0.16 9.99
N ASP A 57 6.00 -0.52 10.95
CA ASP A 57 5.55 -1.90 10.82
C ASP A 57 4.06 -1.93 10.50
N VAL A 58 3.62 -2.94 9.74
CA VAL A 58 2.20 -3.19 9.44
C VAL A 58 1.79 -4.54 9.99
N TYR A 59 0.76 -4.56 10.82
CA TYR A 59 0.19 -5.77 11.41
C TYR A 59 -1.17 -6.02 10.76
N ILE A 60 -1.23 -7.04 9.89
CA ILE A 60 -2.47 -7.42 9.20
C ILE A 60 -3.28 -8.39 10.04
N THR A 61 -4.54 -8.02 10.29
CA THR A 61 -5.49 -8.92 10.92
C THR A 61 -5.88 -10.03 9.92
N LYS A 62 -5.61 -11.29 10.31
CA LYS A 62 -6.13 -12.46 9.62
C LYS A 62 -7.56 -12.75 10.10
N THR A 63 -8.03 -13.96 10.01
CA THR A 63 -9.38 -14.36 10.43
C THR A 63 -9.62 -13.99 11.91
N GLY A 64 -10.43 -12.97 12.15
CA GLY A 64 -10.65 -12.40 13.49
C GLY A 64 -9.49 -11.51 13.96
N VAL A 65 -9.57 -11.00 15.19
CA VAL A 65 -8.53 -10.13 15.80
C VAL A 65 -7.46 -10.91 16.58
N SER A 66 -7.52 -12.24 16.60
CA SER A 66 -6.64 -13.09 17.40
C SER A 66 -5.29 -13.42 16.75
N GLU A 67 -5.22 -13.35 15.43
CA GLU A 67 -3.98 -13.60 14.69
C GLU A 67 -3.56 -12.40 13.85
N LEU A 68 -2.36 -11.90 14.10
CA LEU A 68 -1.76 -10.80 13.38
C LEU A 68 -0.56 -11.29 12.57
N LEU A 69 -0.54 -11.01 11.28
CA LEU A 69 0.66 -11.11 10.47
C LEU A 69 1.47 -9.82 10.64
N LYS A 70 2.62 -9.93 11.29
CA LYS A 70 3.52 -8.80 11.52
C LYS A 70 4.46 -8.64 10.34
N LEU A 71 4.35 -7.53 9.63
CA LEU A 71 5.20 -7.16 8.51
C LEU A 71 6.11 -6.02 8.92
N THR A 72 7.40 -6.26 8.81
CA THR A 72 8.48 -5.31 9.07
C THR A 72 9.35 -5.22 7.83
N GLU A 73 10.16 -4.17 7.70
CA GLU A 73 11.11 -4.07 6.59
C GLU A 73 11.97 -5.33 6.43
N LYS A 74 12.35 -5.98 7.54
CA LYS A 74 13.26 -7.13 7.55
C LYS A 74 12.64 -8.41 7.03
N ASN A 75 11.34 -8.64 7.28
CA ASN A 75 10.67 -9.90 6.93
C ASN A 75 9.70 -9.78 5.76
N PHE A 76 9.42 -8.57 5.29
CA PHE A 76 8.39 -8.32 4.29
C PHE A 76 8.65 -9.12 3.00
N LYS A 77 9.84 -9.01 2.45
CA LYS A 77 10.20 -9.69 1.20
C LYS A 77 10.11 -11.21 1.30
N GLU A 78 10.56 -11.77 2.42
CA GLU A 78 10.49 -13.21 2.68
C GLU A 78 9.04 -13.71 2.76
N LEU A 79 8.17 -12.95 3.44
CA LEU A 79 6.78 -13.35 3.67
C LEU A 79 5.85 -13.06 2.50
N ILE A 80 6.11 -11.98 1.74
CA ILE A 80 5.22 -11.47 0.70
C ILE A 80 5.77 -11.76 -0.71
N GLY A 81 7.09 -11.88 -0.88
CA GLY A 81 7.74 -12.21 -2.14
C GLY A 81 8.26 -11.03 -2.94
N TYR A 82 8.07 -9.80 -2.47
CA TYR A 82 8.54 -8.55 -3.08
C TYR A 82 8.79 -7.47 -2.03
N GLU A 83 9.35 -6.33 -2.40
CA GLU A 83 9.65 -5.23 -1.47
C GLU A 83 8.43 -4.33 -1.22
N PRO A 84 8.32 -3.66 -0.06
CA PRO A 84 7.22 -2.72 0.22
C PRO A 84 7.04 -1.64 -0.86
N ARG A 85 8.14 -1.08 -1.37
CA ARG A 85 8.13 -0.07 -2.43
C ARG A 85 7.56 -0.54 -3.77
N GLN A 86 7.46 -1.87 -3.96
CA GLN A 86 6.97 -2.50 -5.18
C GLN A 86 5.45 -2.77 -5.16
N VAL A 87 4.80 -2.57 -4.02
CA VAL A 87 3.36 -2.82 -3.85
C VAL A 87 2.52 -2.05 -4.86
N VAL A 88 2.82 -0.76 -5.01
CA VAL A 88 2.09 0.15 -5.92
C VAL A 88 2.26 -0.29 -7.38
N ASP A 89 3.46 -0.70 -7.77
CA ASP A 89 3.75 -1.15 -9.14
C ASP A 89 3.10 -2.50 -9.45
N ILE A 90 3.00 -3.40 -8.47
CA ILE A 90 2.26 -4.66 -8.62
C ILE A 90 0.77 -4.37 -8.81
N LYS A 91 0.18 -3.48 -8.00
CA LYS A 91 -1.22 -3.05 -8.18
C LYS A 91 -1.44 -2.34 -9.52
N ALA A 92 -0.47 -1.53 -9.96
CA ALA A 92 -0.51 -0.89 -11.28
C ALA A 92 -0.62 -1.89 -12.43
N LEU A 93 0.01 -3.06 -12.29
CA LEU A 93 -0.03 -4.11 -13.30
C LEU A 93 -1.28 -5.00 -13.18
N MET A 94 -1.57 -5.52 -11.98
CA MET A 94 -2.65 -6.50 -11.82
C MET A 94 -4.03 -5.87 -11.64
N GLY A 95 -4.08 -4.59 -11.28
CA GLY A 95 -5.30 -3.92 -10.86
C GLY A 95 -5.76 -4.33 -9.45
N ASP A 96 -6.82 -3.68 -9.00
CA ASP A 96 -7.55 -4.04 -7.78
C ASP A 96 -9.04 -3.79 -7.98
N SER A 97 -9.83 -4.85 -8.00
CA SER A 97 -11.27 -4.76 -8.25
C SER A 97 -12.04 -4.17 -7.06
N SER A 98 -11.51 -4.24 -5.83
CA SER A 98 -12.15 -3.65 -4.65
C SER A 98 -12.14 -2.12 -4.72
N ASP A 99 -11.09 -1.54 -5.28
CA ASP A 99 -10.88 -0.10 -5.37
C ASP A 99 -11.11 0.44 -6.79
N ASN A 100 -11.65 -0.39 -7.69
CA ASN A 100 -11.86 -0.05 -9.11
C ASN A 100 -10.56 0.36 -9.83
N ILE A 101 -9.42 -0.18 -9.43
CA ILE A 101 -8.14 0.05 -10.09
C ILE A 101 -8.02 -0.93 -11.26
N PRO A 102 -7.96 -0.44 -12.52
CA PRO A 102 -8.11 -1.30 -13.69
C PRO A 102 -6.90 -2.22 -13.97
N GLY A 103 -5.69 -1.76 -13.68
CA GLY A 103 -4.47 -2.47 -14.03
C GLY A 103 -4.26 -2.65 -15.54
N VAL A 104 -3.42 -3.60 -15.91
CA VAL A 104 -3.17 -4.02 -17.30
C VAL A 104 -4.04 -5.23 -17.62
N ALA A 105 -4.92 -5.12 -18.60
CA ALA A 105 -5.83 -6.20 -18.98
C ALA A 105 -5.10 -7.52 -19.26
N GLY A 106 -5.47 -8.57 -18.52
CA GLY A 106 -4.89 -9.90 -18.63
C GLY A 106 -3.52 -10.10 -17.95
N ILE A 107 -3.02 -9.13 -17.20
CA ILE A 107 -1.89 -9.28 -16.27
C ILE A 107 -2.49 -9.55 -14.88
N GLY A 108 -2.34 -10.76 -14.37
CA GLY A 108 -2.74 -11.11 -12.99
C GLY A 108 -1.56 -11.08 -12.03
N GLU A 109 -1.85 -11.30 -10.75
CA GLU A 109 -0.90 -11.20 -9.64
C GLU A 109 0.42 -11.96 -9.89
N LYS A 110 0.35 -13.23 -10.32
CA LYS A 110 1.56 -14.05 -10.57
C LYS A 110 2.46 -13.44 -11.64
N THR A 111 1.87 -12.90 -12.72
CA THR A 111 2.62 -12.27 -13.80
C THR A 111 3.20 -10.94 -13.34
N ALA A 112 2.43 -10.14 -12.61
CA ALA A 112 2.87 -8.87 -12.05
C ALA A 112 4.07 -9.05 -11.11
N ILE A 113 3.97 -10.02 -10.17
CA ILE A 113 5.08 -10.33 -9.26
C ILE A 113 6.33 -10.80 -10.02
N SER A 114 6.17 -11.68 -11.03
CA SER A 114 7.30 -12.15 -11.85
C SER A 114 7.98 -11.01 -12.60
N LEU A 115 7.21 -10.08 -13.17
CA LEU A 115 7.74 -8.92 -13.87
C LEU A 115 8.50 -7.98 -12.90
N ILE A 116 7.93 -7.71 -11.73
CA ILE A 116 8.57 -6.89 -10.69
C ILE A 116 9.86 -7.55 -10.18
N GLN A 117 9.87 -8.85 -9.97
CA GLN A 117 11.08 -9.57 -9.54
C GLN A 117 12.19 -9.53 -10.60
N GLN A 118 11.83 -9.50 -11.89
CA GLN A 118 12.79 -9.44 -12.99
C GLN A 118 13.30 -8.03 -13.29
N TYR A 119 12.44 -7.03 -13.23
CA TYR A 119 12.74 -5.66 -13.71
C TYR A 119 12.72 -4.60 -12.61
N ASP A 120 12.35 -4.95 -11.38
CA ASP A 120 12.35 -4.14 -10.16
C ASP A 120 11.20 -3.10 -10.05
N ASN A 121 10.85 -2.40 -11.10
CA ASN A 121 9.82 -1.36 -11.08
C ASN A 121 9.07 -1.25 -12.42
N LEU A 122 7.97 -0.50 -12.41
CA LEU A 122 7.08 -0.33 -13.56
C LEU A 122 7.79 0.28 -14.77
N ASP A 123 8.64 1.27 -14.57
CA ASP A 123 9.37 1.94 -15.68
C ASP A 123 10.31 0.97 -16.38
N ASN A 124 11.05 0.17 -15.63
CA ASN A 124 11.93 -0.84 -16.18
C ASN A 124 11.16 -1.95 -16.91
N ILE A 125 9.99 -2.35 -16.41
CA ILE A 125 9.13 -3.32 -17.09
C ILE A 125 8.75 -2.80 -18.46
N PHE A 126 8.33 -1.54 -18.58
CA PHE A 126 7.98 -0.96 -19.87
C PHE A 126 9.19 -0.69 -20.78
N ALA A 127 10.35 -0.38 -20.20
CA ALA A 127 11.59 -0.23 -20.98
C ALA A 127 12.05 -1.56 -21.60
N HIS A 128 11.77 -2.69 -20.96
CA HIS A 128 12.15 -4.04 -21.39
C HIS A 128 10.94 -4.87 -21.85
N ALA A 129 9.84 -4.23 -22.23
CA ALA A 129 8.62 -4.94 -22.63
C ALA A 129 8.86 -5.92 -23.79
N ALA A 130 9.72 -5.55 -24.75
CA ALA A 130 10.06 -6.36 -25.91
C ALA A 130 10.84 -7.66 -25.58
N GLU A 131 11.44 -7.77 -24.41
CA GLU A 131 12.17 -8.96 -23.96
C GLU A 131 11.23 -10.07 -23.44
N ASN A 132 9.96 -9.73 -23.23
CA ASN A 132 8.98 -10.66 -22.72
C ASN A 132 8.36 -11.51 -23.84
N ARG A 133 7.68 -12.59 -23.44
CA ARG A 133 6.92 -13.42 -24.38
C ARG A 133 5.91 -12.55 -25.14
N PRO A 134 5.65 -12.80 -26.43
CA PRO A 134 4.79 -11.96 -27.28
C PRO A 134 3.44 -11.62 -26.66
N ALA A 135 2.81 -12.58 -25.96
CA ALA A 135 1.54 -12.37 -25.30
C ALA A 135 1.60 -11.39 -24.10
N VAL A 136 2.72 -11.36 -23.36
CA VAL A 136 2.95 -10.42 -22.26
C VAL A 136 3.33 -9.05 -22.82
N GLN A 137 4.25 -9.03 -23.80
CA GLN A 137 4.65 -7.80 -24.49
C GLN A 137 3.43 -7.05 -25.03
N SER A 138 2.56 -7.71 -25.81
CA SER A 138 1.37 -7.08 -26.38
C SER A 138 0.44 -6.48 -25.31
N LYS A 139 0.29 -7.15 -24.16
CA LYS A 139 -0.52 -6.63 -23.04
C LYS A 139 0.12 -5.40 -22.40
N LEU A 140 1.43 -5.44 -22.17
CA LEU A 140 2.17 -4.30 -21.61
C LEU A 140 2.08 -3.09 -22.56
N GLU A 141 2.34 -3.29 -23.84
CA GLU A 141 2.29 -2.20 -24.85
C GLU A 141 0.90 -1.56 -24.91
N SER A 142 -0.15 -2.38 -24.97
CA SER A 142 -1.55 -1.88 -25.02
C SER A 142 -2.06 -1.30 -23.69
N GLY A 143 -1.52 -1.75 -22.58
CA GLY A 143 -1.96 -1.38 -21.23
C GLY A 143 -1.12 -0.31 -20.54
N ARG A 144 -0.13 0.27 -21.21
CA ARG A 144 0.84 1.20 -20.60
C ARG A 144 0.20 2.39 -19.89
N GLU A 145 -0.69 3.10 -20.55
CA GLU A 145 -1.37 4.27 -19.97
C GLU A 145 -2.20 3.89 -18.77
N MET A 146 -2.90 2.75 -18.87
CA MET A 146 -3.73 2.24 -17.79
C MET A 146 -2.91 1.81 -16.58
N ALA A 147 -1.72 1.26 -16.78
CA ALA A 147 -0.80 0.93 -15.71
C ALA A 147 -0.36 2.17 -14.91
N TYR A 148 0.03 3.25 -15.58
CA TYR A 148 0.42 4.49 -14.90
C TYR A 148 -0.75 5.19 -14.21
N LEU A 149 -1.95 5.15 -14.80
CA LEU A 149 -3.16 5.60 -14.12
C LEU A 149 -3.39 4.77 -12.83
N SER A 150 -3.32 3.45 -12.95
CA SER A 150 -3.49 2.53 -11.82
C SER A 150 -2.42 2.72 -10.75
N GLN A 151 -1.17 3.00 -11.14
CA GLN A 151 -0.08 3.35 -10.22
C GLN A 151 -0.42 4.60 -9.39
N THR A 152 -0.98 5.61 -10.05
CA THR A 152 -1.39 6.85 -9.39
C THR A 152 -2.54 6.59 -8.40
N LEU A 153 -3.53 5.81 -8.81
CA LEU A 153 -4.69 5.48 -7.98
C LEU A 153 -4.34 4.57 -6.78
N ALA A 154 -3.38 3.65 -6.95
CA ALA A 154 -2.98 2.73 -5.91
C ALA A 154 -2.07 3.36 -4.84
N ARG A 155 -1.57 4.57 -5.08
CA ARG A 155 -0.61 5.23 -4.18
C ARG A 155 -1.31 5.95 -3.06
N ILE A 156 -1.02 5.58 -1.82
CA ILE A 156 -1.45 6.30 -0.63
C ILE A 156 -0.76 7.67 -0.58
N ASP A 157 -1.55 8.73 -0.37
CA ASP A 157 -1.00 10.06 -0.12
C ASP A 157 -0.38 10.12 1.29
N THR A 158 0.93 10.33 1.34
CA THR A 158 1.68 10.43 2.60
C THR A 158 2.02 11.87 2.98
N ASP A 159 1.49 12.85 2.25
CA ASP A 159 1.76 14.28 2.47
C ASP A 159 0.46 15.12 2.50
N ALA A 160 -0.65 14.48 2.86
CA ALA A 160 -1.93 15.15 2.96
C ALA A 160 -1.91 16.25 4.03
N ASP A 161 -2.58 17.38 3.75
CA ASP A 161 -2.68 18.50 4.70
C ASP A 161 -3.53 18.11 5.91
N ILE A 162 -2.89 17.58 6.95
CA ILE A 162 -3.51 17.25 8.23
C ILE A 162 -2.85 18.01 9.38
N SER A 163 -3.66 18.75 10.14
CA SER A 163 -3.23 19.38 11.38
C SER A 163 -3.44 18.41 12.54
N VAL A 164 -2.38 17.77 13.04
CA VAL A 164 -2.44 16.90 14.20
C VAL A 164 -1.50 17.44 15.27
N ALA A 165 -2.07 17.91 16.37
CA ALA A 165 -1.30 18.17 17.58
C ALA A 165 -1.01 16.83 18.26
N VAL A 166 0.26 16.51 18.49
CA VAL A 166 0.65 15.31 19.25
C VAL A 166 0.40 15.60 20.71
N SER A 167 -0.58 14.91 21.30
CA SER A 167 -0.74 14.87 22.74
C SER A 167 0.01 13.64 23.25
N TYR A 168 1.09 13.87 23.99
CA TYR A 168 1.72 12.79 24.75
C TYR A 168 0.86 12.55 25.99
N THR A 169 0.17 11.42 26.03
CA THR A 169 -0.35 10.91 27.31
C THR A 169 0.80 10.20 28.01
N HIS A 170 1.26 10.79 29.07
CA HIS A 170 2.20 10.15 29.98
C HIS A 170 1.49 9.08 30.81
#